data_2a6b2f079af97b79f3abc9c84c09aa2d
#
_entry.id   2a6b2f079af97b79f3abc9c84c09aa2d
#
_cell.length_a   1.000
_cell.length_b   1.000
_cell.length_c   1.000
_cell.angle_alpha   90.00
_cell.angle_beta   90.00
_cell.angle_gamma   90.00
#
_symmetry.space_group_name_H-M   'P 1'
#
loop_
_entity.id
_entity.type
_entity.pdbx_description
1 polymer ?
#
loop_
_entity_poly.entity_id
_entity_poly.type
_entity_poly.pdbx_seq_one_letter_code
_entity_poly.pdbx_strand_id
1 'polypeptide(L)'
;MTKNPYYPTALGLYFNYLVHGMGVILMSLNMASLETLWQTNAAGVSIVISSLGIGRLSVLLFAGLLSDRFGRRPFIMLGMCCYMAFFFGILQTNNIIIAYVFGFLAGMANSFLDAGTYPSLMEAFPRSPGTANILIKAFVSSGQFLLPLIISLLGDAAN
;
A
#
# COMPACT_ATOMS: atom_id res chain seq x y z
N MET A 1 -18.13 20.63 22.81
CA MET A 1 -17.68 20.07 21.53
C MET A 1 -17.61 18.55 21.68
N THR A 2 -18.58 17.82 21.17
CA THR A 2 -18.58 16.34 21.18
C THR A 2 -17.45 15.87 20.26
N LYS A 3 -16.47 15.18 20.83
CA LYS A 3 -15.39 14.57 20.06
C LYS A 3 -16.00 13.58 19.05
N ASN A 4 -15.68 13.73 17.77
CA ASN A 4 -16.14 12.80 16.75
C ASN A 4 -15.64 11.39 17.13
N PRO A 5 -16.50 10.38 17.30
CA PRO A 5 -16.12 9.04 17.74
C PRO A 5 -15.23 8.30 16.74
N TYR A 6 -15.15 8.78 15.50
CA TYR A 6 -14.37 8.15 14.41
C TYR A 6 -12.89 8.60 14.33
N TYR A 7 -12.43 9.51 15.20
CA TYR A 7 -11.01 9.93 15.23
C TYR A 7 -10.02 8.76 15.37
N PRO A 8 -10.21 7.81 16.29
CA PRO A 8 -9.27 6.68 16.41
C PRO A 8 -9.21 5.82 15.15
N THR A 9 -10.38 5.57 14.53
CA THR A 9 -10.46 4.82 13.27
C THR A 9 -9.74 5.56 12.14
N ALA A 10 -9.95 6.87 12.02
CA ALA A 10 -9.28 7.69 11.01
C ALA A 10 -7.76 7.68 11.19
N LEU A 11 -7.26 7.81 12.43
CA LEU A 11 -5.83 7.72 12.71
C LEU A 11 -5.24 6.36 12.30
N GLY A 12 -5.94 5.26 12.59
CA GLY A 12 -5.53 3.92 12.17
C GLY A 12 -5.48 3.80 10.65
N LEU A 13 -6.45 4.36 9.93
CA LEU A 13 -6.47 4.38 8.47
C LEU A 13 -5.32 5.22 7.89
N TYR A 14 -5.05 6.41 8.43
CA TYR A 14 -3.93 7.24 8.00
C TYR A 14 -2.58 6.55 8.24
N PHE A 15 -2.40 5.91 9.41
CA PHE A 15 -1.19 5.14 9.69
C PHE A 15 -1.02 3.96 8.72
N ASN A 16 -2.10 3.25 8.38
CA ASN A 16 -2.07 2.22 7.36
C ASN A 16 -1.59 2.77 6.01
N TYR A 17 -2.03 3.97 5.61
CA TYR A 17 -1.58 4.60 4.37
C TYR A 17 -0.12 5.11 4.43
N LEU A 18 0.40 5.42 5.60
CA LEU A 18 1.82 5.67 5.78
C LEU A 18 2.65 4.41 5.45
N VAL A 19 2.26 3.26 6.02
CA VAL A 19 2.89 1.96 5.72
C VAL A 19 2.71 1.58 4.26
N HIS A 20 1.52 1.83 3.69
CA HIS A 20 1.27 1.65 2.26
C HIS A 20 2.23 2.48 1.41
N GLY A 21 2.47 3.74 1.76
CA GLY A 21 3.44 4.61 1.08
C GLY A 21 4.85 4.04 1.07
N MET A 22 5.29 3.47 2.19
CA MET A 22 6.57 2.74 2.26
C MET A 22 6.60 1.55 1.31
N GLY A 23 5.51 0.76 1.27
CA GLY A 23 5.39 -0.42 0.40
C GLY A 23 5.47 -0.09 -1.09
N VAL A 24 4.91 1.04 -1.51
CA VAL A 24 4.91 1.47 -2.93
C VAL A 24 6.31 1.65 -3.48
N ILE A 25 7.22 2.23 -2.69
CA ILE A 25 8.60 2.52 -3.15
C ILE A 25 9.63 1.46 -2.74
N LEU A 26 9.22 0.48 -1.92
CA LEU A 26 10.13 -0.54 -1.36
C LEU A 26 10.96 -1.24 -2.43
N MET A 27 10.30 -1.71 -3.50
CA MET A 27 10.99 -2.42 -4.58
C MET A 27 11.91 -1.50 -5.38
N SER A 28 11.50 -0.26 -5.64
CA SER A 28 12.32 0.70 -6.39
C SER A 28 13.57 1.10 -5.61
N LEU A 29 13.49 1.23 -4.29
CA LEU A 29 14.64 1.55 -3.43
C LEU A 29 15.65 0.39 -3.34
N ASN A 30 15.17 -0.85 -3.48
CA ASN A 30 16.01 -2.05 -3.35
C ASN A 30 16.30 -2.71 -4.71
N MET A 31 16.20 -1.96 -5.81
CA MET A 31 16.30 -2.49 -7.16
C MET A 31 17.57 -3.34 -7.39
N ALA A 32 18.75 -2.84 -7.02
CA ALA A 32 20.02 -3.55 -7.18
C ALA A 32 20.08 -4.87 -6.38
N SER A 33 19.54 -4.87 -5.16
CA SER A 33 19.45 -6.09 -4.33
C SER A 33 18.49 -7.11 -4.94
N LEU A 34 17.37 -6.64 -5.50
CA LEU A 34 16.36 -7.48 -6.14
C LEU A 34 16.85 -8.05 -7.48
N GLU A 35 17.67 -7.31 -8.24
CA GLU A 35 18.35 -7.82 -9.44
C GLU A 35 19.21 -9.04 -9.11
N THR A 36 20.00 -8.93 -8.04
CA THR A 36 20.85 -10.02 -7.57
C THR A 36 20.02 -11.20 -7.04
N LEU A 37 19.00 -10.91 -6.20
CA LEU A 37 18.16 -11.93 -5.57
C LEU A 37 17.38 -12.76 -6.61
N TRP A 38 16.83 -12.10 -7.63
CA TRP A 38 16.03 -12.77 -8.66
C TRP A 38 16.83 -13.14 -9.90
N GLN A 39 18.17 -12.97 -9.89
CA GLN A 39 19.08 -13.25 -10.99
C GLN A 39 18.58 -12.62 -12.30
N THR A 40 18.24 -11.35 -12.27
CA THR A 40 17.68 -10.58 -13.37
C THR A 40 18.38 -9.24 -13.52
N ASN A 41 17.88 -8.38 -14.38
CA ASN A 41 18.37 -7.02 -14.59
C ASN A 41 17.29 -5.99 -14.19
N ALA A 42 17.59 -4.68 -14.28
CA ALA A 42 16.67 -3.61 -13.98
C ALA A 42 15.33 -3.69 -14.74
N ALA A 43 15.35 -4.19 -15.98
CA ALA A 43 14.12 -4.39 -16.76
C ALA A 43 13.24 -5.48 -16.14
N GLY A 44 13.83 -6.59 -15.68
CA GLY A 44 13.10 -7.66 -14.99
C GLY A 44 12.46 -7.19 -13.70
N VAL A 45 13.19 -6.44 -12.86
CA VAL A 45 12.63 -5.84 -11.64
C VAL A 45 11.52 -4.85 -11.98
N SER A 46 11.68 -4.04 -13.02
CA SER A 46 10.65 -3.09 -13.48
C SER A 46 9.37 -3.79 -13.94
N ILE A 47 9.47 -4.97 -14.55
CA ILE A 47 8.30 -5.80 -14.90
C ILE A 47 7.55 -6.22 -13.63
N VAL A 48 8.26 -6.64 -12.58
CA VAL A 48 7.63 -6.97 -11.29
C VAL A 48 6.98 -5.74 -10.68
N ILE A 49 7.63 -4.57 -10.71
CA ILE A 49 7.03 -3.31 -10.24
C ILE A 49 5.77 -2.98 -11.03
N SER A 50 5.75 -3.18 -12.34
CA SER A 50 4.58 -2.91 -13.18
C SER A 50 3.38 -3.78 -12.83
N SER A 51 3.60 -4.96 -12.26
CA SER A 51 2.52 -5.85 -11.81
C SER A 51 1.62 -5.22 -10.75
N LEU A 52 2.14 -4.26 -9.94
CA LEU A 52 1.32 -3.49 -9.00
C LEU A 52 0.26 -2.67 -9.75
N GLY A 53 0.64 -2.02 -10.84
CA GLY A 53 -0.29 -1.26 -11.68
C GLY A 53 -1.38 -2.15 -12.28
N ILE A 54 -0.98 -3.31 -12.81
CA ILE A 54 -1.91 -4.28 -13.41
C ILE A 54 -2.86 -4.85 -12.35
N GLY A 55 -2.33 -5.26 -11.19
CA GLY A 55 -3.13 -5.74 -10.06
C GLY A 55 -4.13 -4.71 -9.56
N ARG A 56 -3.71 -3.43 -9.49
CA ARG A 56 -4.60 -2.32 -9.12
C ARG A 56 -5.73 -2.15 -10.12
N LEU A 57 -5.43 -2.10 -11.41
CA LEU A 57 -6.43 -1.89 -12.45
C LEU A 57 -7.42 -3.06 -12.54
N SER A 58 -6.96 -4.29 -12.34
CA SER A 58 -7.79 -5.49 -12.46
C SER A 58 -9.00 -5.52 -11.52
N VAL A 59 -8.86 -4.93 -10.33
CA VAL A 59 -9.93 -4.95 -9.30
C VAL A 59 -10.52 -3.58 -8.98
N LEU A 60 -9.96 -2.49 -9.50
CA LEU A 60 -10.33 -1.13 -9.15
C LEU A 60 -11.84 -0.86 -9.27
N LEU A 61 -12.44 -1.22 -10.40
CA LEU A 61 -13.86 -1.00 -10.67
C LEU A 61 -14.75 -1.88 -9.80
N PHE A 62 -14.39 -3.15 -9.67
CA PHE A 62 -15.17 -4.12 -8.89
C PHE A 62 -15.05 -3.86 -7.40
N ALA A 63 -13.87 -3.50 -6.90
CA ALA A 63 -13.64 -3.22 -5.49
C ALA A 63 -14.55 -2.10 -4.98
N GLY A 64 -14.73 -1.03 -5.73
CA GLY A 64 -15.63 0.07 -5.38
C GLY A 64 -17.09 -0.41 -5.27
N LEU A 65 -17.61 -1.04 -6.33
CA LEU A 65 -18.99 -1.52 -6.38
C LEU A 65 -19.29 -2.56 -5.27
N LEU A 66 -18.35 -3.47 -5.03
CA LEU A 66 -18.51 -4.48 -3.99
C LEU A 66 -18.40 -3.87 -2.59
N SER A 67 -17.51 -2.91 -2.39
CA SER A 67 -17.38 -2.19 -1.12
C SER A 67 -18.66 -1.42 -0.76
N ASP A 68 -19.34 -0.85 -1.77
CA ASP A 68 -20.64 -0.19 -1.57
C ASP A 68 -21.73 -1.21 -1.18
N ARG A 69 -21.68 -2.43 -1.71
CA ARG A 69 -22.69 -3.48 -1.48
C ARG A 69 -22.46 -4.26 -0.18
N PHE A 70 -21.22 -4.63 0.12
CA PHE A 70 -20.86 -5.52 1.25
C PHE A 70 -20.28 -4.75 2.45
N GLY A 71 -20.14 -3.44 2.34
CA GLY A 71 -19.58 -2.57 3.37
C GLY A 71 -18.08 -2.33 3.22
N ARG A 72 -17.57 -1.30 3.87
CA ARG A 72 -16.19 -0.81 3.74
C ARG A 72 -15.17 -1.69 4.46
N ARG A 73 -15.55 -2.17 5.65
CA ARG A 73 -14.64 -2.88 6.57
C ARG A 73 -14.01 -4.15 6.00
N PRO A 74 -14.75 -5.07 5.32
CA PRO A 74 -14.16 -6.25 4.73
C PRO A 74 -13.08 -5.94 3.69
N PHE A 75 -13.26 -4.88 2.90
CA PHE A 75 -12.31 -4.48 1.86
C PHE A 75 -11.02 -3.90 2.44
N ILE A 76 -11.13 -3.09 3.51
CA ILE A 76 -9.95 -2.62 4.24
C ILE A 76 -9.16 -3.80 4.81
N MET A 77 -9.84 -4.76 5.45
CA MET A 77 -9.18 -5.96 6.00
C MET A 77 -8.54 -6.82 4.91
N LEU A 78 -9.23 -7.03 3.80
CA LEU A 78 -8.71 -7.77 2.65
C LEU A 78 -7.45 -7.11 2.08
N GLY A 79 -7.48 -5.79 1.91
CA GLY A 79 -6.32 -5.02 1.48
C GLY A 79 -5.13 -5.16 2.42
N MET A 80 -5.35 -5.06 3.74
CA MET A 80 -4.29 -5.28 4.74
C MET A 80 -3.70 -6.69 4.66
N CYS A 81 -4.55 -7.73 4.56
CA CYS A 81 -4.10 -9.11 4.42
C CYS A 81 -3.26 -9.32 3.15
N CYS A 82 -3.70 -8.77 2.01
CA CYS A 82 -2.95 -8.83 0.77
C CYS A 82 -1.59 -8.11 0.87
N TYR A 83 -1.51 -6.98 1.57
CA TYR A 83 -0.24 -6.30 1.81
C TYR A 83 0.68 -7.11 2.74
N MET A 84 0.16 -7.72 3.79
CA MET A 84 0.96 -8.61 4.64
C MET A 84 1.53 -9.76 3.80
N ALA A 85 0.72 -10.42 2.99
CA ALA A 85 1.18 -11.48 2.10
C ALA A 85 2.27 -10.99 1.12
N PHE A 86 2.11 -9.79 0.55
CA PHE A 86 3.14 -9.17 -0.29
C PHE A 86 4.45 -8.96 0.45
N PHE A 87 4.44 -8.30 1.62
CA PHE A 87 5.66 -8.01 2.37
C PHE A 87 6.41 -9.28 2.77
N PHE A 88 5.69 -10.29 3.25
CA PHE A 88 6.32 -11.57 3.60
C PHE A 88 6.81 -12.33 2.37
N GLY A 89 6.02 -12.37 1.30
CA GLY A 89 6.33 -13.15 0.11
C GLY A 89 7.48 -12.56 -0.70
N ILE A 90 7.52 -11.23 -0.87
CA ILE A 90 8.55 -10.56 -1.68
C ILE A 90 9.97 -10.70 -1.06
N LEU A 91 10.05 -10.79 0.27
CA LEU A 91 11.31 -10.94 0.98
C LEU A 91 11.87 -12.37 0.94
N GLN A 92 11.01 -13.37 0.73
CA GLN A 92 11.39 -14.77 0.78
C GLN A 92 11.55 -15.42 -0.59
N THR A 93 11.07 -14.77 -1.65
CA THR A 93 11.11 -15.38 -2.98
C THR A 93 12.37 -15.03 -3.75
N ASN A 94 13.04 -16.07 -4.29
CA ASN A 94 14.14 -15.94 -5.25
C ASN A 94 13.66 -16.10 -6.70
N ASN A 95 12.36 -16.31 -6.90
CA ASN A 95 11.76 -16.54 -8.22
C ASN A 95 11.00 -15.30 -8.69
N ILE A 96 11.41 -14.74 -9.83
CA ILE A 96 10.82 -13.53 -10.41
C ILE A 96 9.33 -13.69 -10.75
N ILE A 97 8.88 -14.90 -11.13
CA ILE A 97 7.46 -15.16 -11.45
C ILE A 97 6.61 -15.08 -10.18
N ILE A 98 7.12 -15.65 -9.08
CA ILE A 98 6.46 -15.58 -7.77
C ILE A 98 6.45 -14.13 -7.27
N ALA A 99 7.57 -13.40 -7.44
CA ALA A 99 7.67 -11.99 -7.13
C ALA A 99 6.64 -11.15 -7.91
N TYR A 100 6.41 -11.46 -9.19
CA TYR A 100 5.39 -10.83 -10.01
C TYR A 100 3.97 -11.05 -9.44
N VAL A 101 3.67 -12.27 -8.97
CA VAL A 101 2.37 -12.59 -8.35
C VAL A 101 2.19 -11.79 -7.05
N PHE A 102 3.22 -11.67 -6.22
CA PHE A 102 3.15 -10.85 -5.01
C PHE A 102 3.01 -9.35 -5.32
N GLY A 103 3.70 -8.85 -6.35
CA GLY A 103 3.51 -7.48 -6.83
C GLY A 103 2.07 -7.22 -7.32
N PHE A 104 1.52 -8.15 -8.09
CA PHE A 104 0.12 -8.11 -8.53
C PHE A 104 -0.84 -8.07 -7.33
N LEU A 105 -0.59 -8.90 -6.30
CA LEU A 105 -1.37 -8.93 -5.07
C LEU A 105 -1.30 -7.61 -4.31
N ALA A 106 -0.13 -6.96 -4.26
CA ALA A 106 0.03 -5.62 -3.68
C ALA A 106 -0.77 -4.56 -4.44
N GLY A 107 -0.86 -4.67 -5.77
CA GLY A 107 -1.71 -3.83 -6.59
C GLY A 107 -3.20 -4.00 -6.26
N MET A 108 -3.67 -5.23 -6.14
CA MET A 108 -5.04 -5.52 -5.68
C MET A 108 -5.31 -4.96 -4.28
N ALA A 109 -4.36 -5.14 -3.35
CA ALA A 109 -4.44 -4.60 -1.99
C ALA A 109 -4.66 -3.10 -1.99
N ASN A 110 -3.96 -2.36 -2.85
CA ASN A 110 -4.12 -0.92 -3.04
C ASN A 110 -5.57 -0.57 -3.41
N SER A 111 -6.15 -1.24 -4.40
CA SER A 111 -7.54 -0.99 -4.80
C SER A 111 -8.56 -1.35 -3.71
N PHE A 112 -8.35 -2.42 -2.98
CA PHE A 112 -9.22 -2.81 -1.86
C PHE A 112 -9.16 -1.77 -0.73
N LEU A 113 -7.98 -1.30 -0.37
CA LEU A 113 -7.80 -0.25 0.63
C LEU A 113 -8.47 1.05 0.18
N ASP A 114 -8.25 1.48 -1.07
CA ASP A 114 -8.85 2.69 -1.61
C ASP A 114 -10.38 2.60 -1.59
N ALA A 115 -10.95 1.49 -2.05
CA ALA A 115 -12.40 1.25 -2.10
C ALA A 115 -13.08 1.26 -0.72
N GLY A 116 -12.36 0.89 0.34
CA GLY A 116 -12.87 0.91 1.71
C GLY A 116 -12.59 2.23 2.42
N THR A 117 -11.38 2.77 2.31
CA THR A 117 -10.90 3.87 3.17
C THR A 117 -11.41 5.23 2.73
N TYR A 118 -11.36 5.56 1.43
CA TYR A 118 -11.80 6.88 0.96
C TYR A 118 -13.25 7.17 1.32
N PRO A 119 -14.23 6.30 1.02
CA PRO A 119 -15.60 6.52 1.41
C PRO A 119 -15.78 6.53 2.93
N SER A 120 -15.09 5.65 3.68
CA SER A 120 -15.20 5.63 5.15
C SER A 120 -14.80 6.95 5.79
N LEU A 121 -13.73 7.59 5.29
CA LEU A 121 -13.30 8.90 5.80
C LEU A 121 -14.26 10.02 5.40
N MET A 122 -14.83 9.97 4.21
CA MET A 122 -15.85 10.94 3.79
C MET A 122 -17.11 10.83 4.66
N GLU A 123 -17.55 9.62 4.98
CA GLU A 123 -18.68 9.35 5.85
C GLU A 123 -18.40 9.77 7.31
N ALA A 124 -17.17 9.56 7.79
CA ALA A 124 -16.74 9.92 9.14
C ALA A 124 -16.60 11.44 9.33
N PHE A 125 -16.25 12.19 8.29
CA PHE A 125 -16.00 13.63 8.31
C PHE A 125 -16.85 14.40 7.28
N PRO A 126 -18.17 14.39 7.38
CA PRO A 126 -19.05 14.97 6.36
C PRO A 126 -18.90 16.50 6.21
N ARG A 127 -18.34 17.19 7.22
CA ARG A 127 -18.08 18.64 7.16
C ARG A 127 -16.80 19.00 6.41
N SER A 128 -15.88 18.04 6.24
CA SER A 128 -14.55 18.24 5.59
C SER A 128 -14.07 16.99 4.86
N PRO A 129 -14.89 16.41 3.96
CA PRO A 129 -14.55 15.15 3.30
C PRO A 129 -13.29 15.27 2.40
N GLY A 130 -13.13 16.42 1.75
CA GLY A 130 -11.96 16.70 0.93
C GLY A 130 -10.66 16.72 1.75
N THR A 131 -10.68 17.41 2.91
CA THR A 131 -9.50 17.44 3.80
C THR A 131 -9.15 16.05 4.31
N ALA A 132 -10.14 15.24 4.71
CA ALA A 132 -9.91 13.88 5.16
C ALA A 132 -9.23 13.03 4.08
N ASN A 133 -9.62 13.16 2.82
CA ASN A 133 -9.02 12.44 1.71
C ASN A 133 -7.64 12.98 1.29
N ILE A 134 -7.42 14.30 1.38
CA ILE A 134 -6.10 14.90 1.12
C ILE A 134 -5.08 14.40 2.14
N LEU A 135 -5.47 14.26 3.41
CA LEU A 135 -4.60 13.72 4.46
C LEU A 135 -4.11 12.29 4.13
N ILE A 136 -4.91 11.45 3.48
CA ILE A 136 -4.44 10.14 3.01
C ILE A 136 -3.20 10.31 2.14
N LYS A 137 -3.24 11.21 1.16
CA LYS A 137 -2.10 11.46 0.26
C LYS A 137 -0.88 12.00 1.00
N ALA A 138 -1.10 12.87 1.98
CA ALA A 138 -0.02 13.36 2.84
C ALA A 138 0.66 12.21 3.60
N PHE A 139 -0.10 11.29 4.18
CA PHE A 139 0.47 10.13 4.88
C PHE A 139 1.18 9.16 3.93
N VAL A 140 0.64 8.89 2.73
CA VAL A 140 1.34 8.11 1.69
C VAL A 140 2.67 8.75 1.35
N SER A 141 2.70 10.05 1.04
CA SER A 141 3.93 10.78 0.70
C SER A 141 4.91 10.81 1.86
N SER A 142 4.43 10.95 3.11
CA SER A 142 5.27 10.85 4.29
C SER A 142 5.91 9.48 4.43
N GLY A 143 5.18 8.39 4.16
CA GLY A 143 5.72 7.03 4.15
C GLY A 143 6.81 6.85 3.08
N GLN A 144 6.58 7.36 1.89
CA GLN A 144 7.57 7.34 0.80
C GLN A 144 8.84 8.12 1.15
N PHE A 145 8.71 9.23 1.87
CA PHE A 145 9.85 10.03 2.30
C PHE A 145 10.60 9.39 3.48
N LEU A 146 9.88 8.81 4.44
CA LEU A 146 10.46 8.24 5.65
C LEU A 146 11.25 6.96 5.38
N LEU A 147 10.81 6.12 4.44
CA LEU A 147 11.47 4.83 4.19
C LEU A 147 12.94 4.97 3.78
N PRO A 148 13.33 5.83 2.82
CA PRO A 148 14.74 6.04 2.48
C PRO A 148 15.56 6.54 3.65
N LEU A 149 15.00 7.42 4.48
CA LEU A 149 15.68 7.93 5.69
C LEU A 149 15.93 6.82 6.71
N ILE A 150 14.94 5.96 6.94
CA ILE A 150 15.09 4.81 7.85
C ILE A 150 16.18 3.86 7.33
N ILE A 151 16.18 3.56 6.03
CA ILE A 151 17.18 2.68 5.41
C ILE A 151 18.58 3.30 5.54
N SER A 152 18.74 4.61 5.28
CA SER A 152 20.01 5.30 5.42
C SER A 152 20.53 5.27 6.86
N LEU A 153 19.68 5.59 7.84
CA LEU A 153 20.06 5.59 9.25
C LEU A 153 20.43 4.20 9.76
N LEU A 154 19.75 3.16 9.31
CA LEU A 154 20.05 1.78 9.67
C LEU A 154 21.34 1.28 8.98
N GLY A 155 21.57 1.70 7.73
CA GLY A 155 22.81 1.39 7.00
C GLY A 155 24.05 2.01 7.65
N ASP A 156 23.94 3.26 8.10
CA ASP A 156 25.02 3.96 8.81
C ASP A 156 25.28 3.38 10.22
N ALA A 157 24.25 2.84 10.86
CA ALA A 157 24.39 2.20 12.17
C ALA A 157 24.97 0.77 12.11
N ALA A 158 25.00 0.15 10.92
CA ALA A 158 25.50 -1.21 10.71
C ALA A 158 26.99 -1.24 10.24
N ASN A 159 27.57 -0.10 9.94
CA ASN A 159 28.98 0.11 9.60
C ASN A 159 29.76 0.67 10.79
#